data_d616df452ad4b20dd37bd86f5bf108cc
#
_entry.id   d616df452ad4b20dd37bd86f5bf108cc
#
_cell.length_a   1.000
_cell.length_b   1.000
_cell.length_c   1.000
_cell.angle_alpha   90.00
_cell.angle_beta   90.00
_cell.angle_gamma   90.00
#
_symmetry.space_group_name_H-M   'P 1'
#
loop_
_entity.id
_entity.type
_entity.pdbx_description
1 polymer ?
#
loop_
_entity_poly.entity_id
_entity_poly.type
_entity_poly.pdbx_seq_one_letter_code
_entity_poly.pdbx_strand_id
1 'polypeptide(L)'
;MIPSGLTYSVINRASLGDEYVRVRDSALVTAVAQFLYDEAALLDEWRLDEWLALFHPEAAKYLIPSPEDLSDDPATTLHLVNDSMTTLAGRVGRLKSKHAHAESPRSRTRRQIANVRVWQGPDDLLSRSVFDVTRVRGGVVDRYVGVYEHQLLPGGNEDSPWLIGRRRVLIDHSIESAGGQVSILL
;
A
#
# COMPACT_ATOMS: atom_id res chain seq x y z
N MET A 1 -9.10 -13.69 10.48
CA MET A 1 -10.00 -12.61 10.98
C MET A 1 -9.08 -11.46 11.38
N ILE A 2 -9.07 -10.34 10.67
CA ILE A 2 -8.21 -9.18 10.98
C ILE A 2 -8.70 -8.62 12.32
N PRO A 3 -7.81 -8.38 13.31
CA PRO A 3 -8.23 -7.75 14.57
C PRO A 3 -8.90 -6.41 14.26
N SER A 4 -10.13 -6.22 14.73
CA SER A 4 -10.98 -5.04 14.54
C SER A 4 -10.54 -3.83 15.38
N GLY A 5 -9.25 -3.61 15.54
CA GLY A 5 -8.75 -2.58 16.46
C GLY A 5 -7.48 -1.86 16.06
N LEU A 6 -7.03 -2.01 14.82
CA LEU A 6 -5.89 -1.22 14.34
C LEU A 6 -6.36 0.21 14.05
N THR A 7 -6.38 1.04 15.06
CA THR A 7 -6.50 2.49 14.88
C THR A 7 -5.29 3.04 14.14
N TYR A 8 -5.51 4.03 13.32
CA TYR A 8 -4.55 4.67 12.43
C TYR A 8 -3.24 5.08 13.09
N SER A 9 -3.31 5.49 14.32
CA SER A 9 -2.20 6.20 14.94
C SER A 9 -0.95 5.40 15.09
N VAL A 10 -0.81 4.26 14.45
CA VAL A 10 0.45 3.57 14.56
C VAL A 10 0.28 2.06 14.68
N ILE A 11 0.85 1.30 13.78
CA ILE A 11 1.41 0.02 14.20
C ILE A 11 2.48 0.34 15.27
N ASN A 12 2.06 0.72 16.45
CA ASN A 12 2.88 0.74 17.63
C ASN A 12 2.46 -0.45 18.51
N ARG A 13 3.29 -0.80 19.47
CA ARG A 13 3.03 -1.93 20.35
C ARG A 13 1.68 -1.83 21.10
N ALA A 14 1.11 -0.64 21.21
CA ALA A 14 -0.15 -0.41 21.92
C ALA A 14 -1.40 -0.63 21.02
N SER A 15 -1.24 -0.64 19.71
CA SER A 15 -2.32 -0.88 18.75
C SER A 15 -2.28 -2.27 18.11
N LEU A 16 -1.18 -3.01 18.29
CA LEU A 16 -1.06 -4.41 17.92
C LEU A 16 -1.54 -5.27 19.10
N GLY A 17 -2.35 -6.27 18.85
CA GLY A 17 -2.63 -7.30 19.84
C GLY A 17 -1.33 -7.92 20.38
N ASP A 18 -1.38 -8.48 21.59
CA ASP A 18 -0.21 -9.09 22.24
C ASP A 18 0.38 -10.26 21.43
N GLU A 19 -0.37 -10.79 20.46
CA GLU A 19 0.06 -11.85 19.53
C GLU A 19 1.11 -11.40 18.52
N TYR A 20 1.26 -10.08 18.27
CA TYR A 20 2.25 -9.56 17.32
C TYR A 20 3.58 -9.22 18.00
N VAL A 21 4.63 -9.86 17.56
CA VAL A 21 5.97 -9.67 18.10
C VAL A 21 6.87 -8.97 17.09
N ARG A 22 7.56 -7.92 17.54
CA ARG A 22 8.51 -7.21 16.71
C ARG A 22 9.64 -8.12 16.22
N VAL A 23 9.79 -8.26 14.90
CA VAL A 23 10.88 -8.99 14.28
C VAL A 23 12.19 -8.21 14.43
N ARG A 24 13.23 -8.89 14.92
CA ARG A 24 14.60 -8.39 15.07
C ARG A 24 15.59 -9.15 14.16
N ASP A 25 15.16 -10.28 13.62
CA ASP A 25 15.94 -11.03 12.67
C ASP A 25 16.16 -10.20 11.39
N SER A 26 17.42 -9.89 11.12
CA SER A 26 17.82 -9.08 9.98
C SER A 26 17.51 -9.75 8.65
N ALA A 27 17.58 -11.08 8.57
CA ALA A 27 17.29 -11.82 7.35
C ALA A 27 15.82 -11.65 6.94
N LEU A 28 14.89 -11.87 7.89
CA LEU A 28 13.46 -11.71 7.62
C LEU A 28 13.09 -10.25 7.33
N VAL A 29 13.65 -9.29 8.09
CA VAL A 29 13.42 -7.86 7.80
C VAL A 29 13.91 -7.48 6.41
N THR A 30 15.08 -7.99 5.99
CA THR A 30 15.63 -7.73 4.66
C THR A 30 14.77 -8.37 3.57
N ALA A 31 14.29 -9.59 3.77
CA ALA A 31 13.41 -10.25 2.80
C ALA A 31 12.10 -9.49 2.60
N VAL A 32 11.47 -9.01 3.69
CA VAL A 32 10.28 -8.16 3.61
C VAL A 32 10.60 -6.82 2.93
N ALA A 33 11.73 -6.20 3.25
CA ALA A 33 12.13 -4.95 2.60
C ALA A 33 12.32 -5.15 1.09
N GLN A 34 12.95 -6.25 0.67
CA GLN A 34 13.13 -6.59 -0.75
C GLN A 34 11.77 -6.75 -1.45
N PHE A 35 10.82 -7.48 -0.84
CA PHE A 35 9.47 -7.61 -1.36
C PHE A 35 8.79 -6.25 -1.60
N LEU A 36 8.95 -5.29 -0.66
CA LEU A 36 8.39 -3.94 -0.81
C LEU A 36 9.09 -3.12 -1.90
N TYR A 37 10.39 -3.33 -2.11
CA TYR A 37 11.13 -2.69 -3.21
C TYR A 37 10.70 -3.23 -4.56
N ASP A 38 10.48 -4.55 -4.67
CA ASP A 38 10.01 -5.19 -5.89
C ASP A 38 8.57 -4.76 -6.21
N GLU A 39 7.70 -4.66 -5.20
CA GLU A 39 6.36 -4.06 -5.34
C GLU A 39 6.42 -2.63 -5.88
N ALA A 40 7.30 -1.80 -5.31
CA ALA A 40 7.48 -0.43 -5.76
C ALA A 40 8.01 -0.34 -7.21
N ALA A 41 8.91 -1.23 -7.59
CA ALA A 41 9.44 -1.32 -8.95
C ALA A 41 8.34 -1.69 -9.95
N LEU A 42 7.47 -2.66 -9.65
CA LEU A 42 6.34 -3.01 -10.51
C LEU A 42 5.43 -1.81 -10.81
N LEU A 43 5.15 -0.99 -9.81
CA LEU A 43 4.35 0.21 -9.97
C LEU A 43 5.07 1.30 -10.78
N ASP A 44 6.37 1.50 -10.56
CA ASP A 44 7.17 2.50 -11.29
C ASP A 44 7.41 2.10 -12.75
N GLU A 45 7.49 0.81 -13.03
CA GLU A 45 7.60 0.22 -14.37
C GLU A 45 6.25 0.05 -15.07
N TRP A 46 5.15 0.38 -14.39
CA TRP A 46 3.78 0.23 -14.90
C TRP A 46 3.38 -1.22 -15.20
N ARG A 47 3.95 -2.18 -14.48
CA ARG A 47 3.65 -3.63 -14.56
C ARG A 47 2.46 -3.97 -13.66
N LEU A 48 1.32 -3.33 -13.94
CA LEU A 48 0.17 -3.30 -13.03
C LEU A 48 -0.51 -4.66 -12.87
N ASP A 49 -0.46 -5.55 -13.86
CA ASP A 49 -1.02 -6.91 -13.74
C ASP A 49 -0.16 -7.77 -12.79
N GLU A 50 1.15 -7.63 -12.87
CA GLU A 50 2.08 -8.33 -11.98
C GLU A 50 1.98 -7.79 -10.56
N TRP A 51 1.83 -6.46 -10.42
CA TRP A 51 1.54 -5.86 -9.12
C TRP A 51 0.22 -6.36 -8.53
N LEU A 52 -0.83 -6.47 -9.35
CA LEU A 52 -2.14 -6.99 -8.92
C LEU A 52 -2.04 -8.46 -8.48
N ALA A 53 -1.17 -9.25 -9.11
CA ALA A 53 -0.93 -10.65 -8.76
C ALA A 53 -0.25 -10.85 -7.40
N LEU A 54 0.35 -9.80 -6.82
CA LEU A 54 0.86 -9.85 -5.44
C LEU A 54 -0.26 -9.91 -4.39
N PHE A 55 -1.50 -9.60 -4.74
CA PHE A 55 -2.59 -9.56 -3.78
C PHE A 55 -3.28 -10.91 -3.63
N HIS A 56 -3.71 -11.20 -2.39
CA HIS A 56 -4.48 -12.40 -2.10
C HIS A 56 -5.83 -12.35 -2.83
N PRO A 57 -6.21 -13.39 -3.59
CA PRO A 57 -7.35 -13.33 -4.51
C PRO A 57 -8.70 -13.07 -3.83
N GLU A 58 -8.87 -13.47 -2.57
CA GLU A 58 -10.13 -13.35 -1.84
C GLU A 58 -10.06 -12.33 -0.69
N ALA A 59 -8.92 -12.25 0.00
CA ALA A 59 -8.77 -11.44 1.22
C ALA A 59 -8.27 -10.01 0.95
N ALA A 60 -7.89 -9.69 -0.30
CA ALA A 60 -7.24 -8.42 -0.62
C ALA A 60 -8.07 -7.18 -0.26
N LYS A 61 -7.39 -6.23 0.38
CA LYS A 61 -7.88 -4.88 0.66
C LYS A 61 -6.82 -3.86 0.30
N TYR A 62 -7.19 -2.86 -0.49
CA TYR A 62 -6.37 -1.70 -0.78
C TYR A 62 -7.08 -0.44 -0.29
N LEU A 63 -6.46 0.26 0.66
CA LEU A 63 -7.08 1.32 1.43
C LEU A 63 -6.23 2.60 1.35
N ILE A 64 -6.86 3.72 1.05
CA ILE A 64 -6.31 5.07 1.24
C ILE A 64 -7.35 5.85 2.03
N PRO A 65 -7.23 5.98 3.34
CA PRO A 65 -8.12 6.82 4.14
C PRO A 65 -7.90 8.30 3.80
N SER A 66 -8.90 9.13 4.09
CA SER A 66 -8.72 10.58 4.03
C SER A 66 -7.63 11.01 5.02
N PRO A 67 -6.72 11.92 4.64
CA PRO A 67 -5.72 12.45 5.56
C PRO A 67 -6.32 13.14 6.80
N GLU A 68 -7.57 13.57 6.72
CA GLU A 68 -8.27 14.26 7.81
C GLU A 68 -8.93 13.29 8.79
N ASP A 69 -9.24 12.08 8.35
CA ASP A 69 -9.86 11.04 9.17
C ASP A 69 -9.12 9.72 8.99
N LEU A 70 -8.34 9.40 9.98
CA LEU A 70 -7.41 8.30 9.96
C LEU A 70 -7.91 7.11 10.80
N SER A 71 -9.20 7.10 11.14
CA SER A 71 -9.81 5.99 11.83
C SER A 71 -9.84 4.73 10.96
N ASP A 72 -9.89 3.56 11.56
CA ASP A 72 -9.94 2.27 10.84
C ASP A 72 -11.38 1.78 10.63
N ASP A 73 -12.37 2.51 11.10
CA ASP A 73 -13.75 2.09 10.98
C ASP A 73 -14.31 2.48 9.61
N PRO A 74 -14.52 1.52 8.68
CA PRO A 74 -15.07 1.81 7.35
C PRO A 74 -16.47 2.42 7.38
N ALA A 75 -17.18 2.30 8.51
CA ALA A 75 -18.52 2.86 8.66
C ALA A 75 -18.53 4.34 9.00
N THR A 76 -17.43 4.84 9.57
CA THR A 76 -17.31 6.24 10.03
C THR A 76 -16.22 7.02 9.31
N THR A 77 -15.30 6.35 8.62
CA THR A 77 -14.14 6.97 7.97
C THR A 77 -14.38 7.22 6.51
N LEU A 78 -14.10 8.44 6.08
CA LEU A 78 -14.04 8.75 4.65
C LEU A 78 -12.76 8.15 4.05
N HIS A 79 -12.92 7.27 3.07
CA HIS A 79 -11.82 6.70 2.31
C HIS A 79 -11.76 7.33 0.92
N LEU A 80 -10.58 7.74 0.50
CA LEU A 80 -10.30 8.10 -0.90
C LEU A 80 -10.31 6.84 -1.78
N VAL A 81 -9.86 5.72 -1.21
CA VAL A 81 -9.89 4.40 -1.85
C VAL A 81 -10.21 3.35 -0.80
N ASN A 82 -11.17 2.49 -1.10
CA ASN A 82 -11.50 1.29 -0.32
C ASN A 82 -11.85 0.17 -1.30
N ASP A 83 -10.81 -0.47 -1.82
CA ASP A 83 -10.96 -1.49 -2.85
C ASP A 83 -10.82 -2.91 -2.28
N SER A 84 -11.75 -3.77 -2.62
CA SER A 84 -11.59 -5.23 -2.60
C SER A 84 -10.78 -5.68 -3.81
N MET A 85 -10.43 -6.96 -3.91
CA MET A 85 -9.72 -7.50 -5.08
C MET A 85 -10.47 -7.18 -6.38
N THR A 86 -11.79 -7.33 -6.41
CA THR A 86 -12.62 -7.06 -7.60
C THR A 86 -12.56 -5.59 -8.03
N THR A 87 -12.70 -4.66 -7.08
CA THR A 87 -12.67 -3.22 -7.39
C THR A 87 -11.26 -2.75 -7.71
N LEU A 88 -10.23 -3.34 -7.09
CA LEU A 88 -8.83 -3.08 -7.39
C LEU A 88 -8.47 -3.52 -8.82
N ALA A 89 -8.89 -4.72 -9.23
CA ALA A 89 -8.73 -5.19 -10.60
C ALA A 89 -9.42 -4.26 -11.62
N GLY A 90 -10.61 -3.77 -11.29
CA GLY A 90 -11.32 -2.77 -12.07
C GLY A 90 -10.56 -1.43 -12.16
N ARG A 91 -9.90 -0.99 -11.07
CA ARG A 91 -9.05 0.20 -11.04
C ARG A 91 -7.83 0.03 -11.95
N VAL A 92 -7.13 -1.10 -11.86
CA VAL A 92 -6.01 -1.45 -12.74
C VAL A 92 -6.45 -1.45 -14.21
N GLY A 93 -7.57 -2.08 -14.51
CA GLY A 93 -8.14 -2.11 -15.86
C GLY A 93 -8.42 -0.70 -16.40
N ARG A 94 -8.99 0.20 -15.59
CA ARG A 94 -9.22 1.61 -15.98
C ARG A 94 -7.93 2.35 -16.26
N LEU A 95 -6.89 2.19 -15.42
CA LEU A 95 -5.59 2.84 -15.62
C LEU A 95 -4.91 2.40 -16.92
N LYS A 96 -5.10 1.16 -17.33
CA LYS A 96 -4.57 0.61 -18.59
C LYS A 96 -5.38 1.05 -19.83
N SER A 97 -6.60 1.52 -19.62
CA SER A 97 -7.48 1.94 -20.71
C SER A 97 -6.98 3.23 -21.37
N LYS A 98 -7.14 3.31 -22.71
CA LYS A 98 -6.89 4.54 -23.48
C LYS A 98 -7.79 5.72 -23.06
N HIS A 99 -8.86 5.45 -22.33
CA HIS A 99 -9.80 6.45 -21.82
C HIS A 99 -9.43 6.96 -20.42
N ALA A 100 -8.32 6.52 -19.86
CA ALA A 100 -7.79 7.03 -18.59
C ALA A 100 -7.16 8.43 -18.79
N HIS A 101 -7.98 9.45 -19.03
CA HIS A 101 -7.51 10.82 -19.28
C HIS A 101 -6.60 11.36 -18.18
N ALA A 102 -6.80 10.93 -16.93
CA ALA A 102 -5.96 11.32 -15.80
C ALA A 102 -4.51 10.82 -15.92
N GLU A 103 -4.26 9.71 -16.65
CA GLU A 103 -2.94 9.11 -16.85
C GLU A 103 -2.59 8.92 -18.35
N SER A 104 -3.16 9.76 -19.23
CA SER A 104 -2.80 9.83 -20.65
C SER A 104 -2.29 11.22 -21.00
N PRO A 105 -0.99 11.41 -21.34
CA PRO A 105 0.10 10.44 -21.31
C PRO A 105 0.45 9.99 -19.89
N ARG A 106 1.04 8.80 -19.77
CA ARG A 106 1.41 8.21 -18.47
C ARG A 106 2.36 9.11 -17.68
N SER A 107 2.12 9.19 -16.38
CA SER A 107 3.07 9.77 -15.44
C SER A 107 4.32 8.90 -15.34
N ARG A 108 5.45 9.52 -15.00
CA ARG A 108 6.62 8.82 -14.48
C ARG A 108 6.59 8.93 -12.97
N THR A 109 6.70 7.80 -12.30
CA THR A 109 6.79 7.75 -10.85
C THR A 109 8.15 7.25 -10.38
N ARG A 110 8.56 7.67 -9.20
CA ARG A 110 9.72 7.14 -8.47
C ARG A 110 9.34 6.99 -7.02
N ARG A 111 9.44 5.75 -6.52
CA ARG A 111 9.14 5.39 -5.14
C ARG A 111 10.42 5.15 -4.37
N GLN A 112 10.49 5.76 -3.21
CA GLN A 112 11.52 5.49 -2.22
C GLN A 112 10.83 4.88 -0.99
N ILE A 113 11.29 3.69 -0.59
CA ILE A 113 10.78 2.97 0.58
C ILE A 113 11.88 2.93 1.63
N ALA A 114 11.55 3.33 2.85
CA ALA A 114 12.52 3.41 3.95
C ALA A 114 11.90 2.99 5.29
N ASN A 115 12.74 2.83 6.31
CA ASN A 115 12.33 2.57 7.68
C ASN A 115 11.42 1.34 7.83
N VAL A 116 11.70 0.27 7.09
CA VAL A 116 10.92 -0.96 7.12
C VAL A 116 10.96 -1.58 8.51
N ARG A 117 9.79 -1.84 9.06
CA ARG A 117 9.58 -2.50 10.34
C ARG A 117 8.62 -3.65 10.14
N VAL A 118 8.89 -4.79 10.80
CA VAL A 118 8.12 -6.02 10.65
C VAL A 118 7.70 -6.55 12.01
N TRP A 119 6.50 -7.10 12.08
CA TRP A 119 5.96 -7.83 13.21
C TRP A 119 5.44 -9.17 12.74
N GLN A 120 5.76 -10.20 13.49
CA GLN A 120 5.28 -11.57 13.28
C GLN A 120 3.99 -11.77 14.08
N GLY A 121 2.91 -12.09 13.40
CA GLY A 121 1.68 -12.63 13.97
C GLY A 121 1.64 -14.16 13.93
N PRO A 122 0.55 -14.78 14.39
CA PRO A 122 0.35 -16.23 14.34
C PRO A 122 0.39 -16.80 12.91
N ASP A 123 -0.26 -16.13 11.98
CA ASP A 123 -0.50 -16.61 10.62
C ASP A 123 -0.06 -15.62 9.53
N ASP A 124 0.48 -14.45 9.91
CA ASP A 124 0.84 -13.38 8.98
C ASP A 124 2.06 -12.58 9.45
N LEU A 125 2.53 -11.69 8.57
CA LEU A 125 3.44 -10.61 8.92
C LEU A 125 2.74 -9.27 8.74
N LEU A 126 2.96 -8.36 9.66
CA LEU A 126 2.65 -6.95 9.46
C LEU A 126 3.93 -6.19 9.15
N SER A 127 3.90 -5.35 8.15
CA SER A 127 5.01 -4.43 7.87
C SER A 127 4.54 -2.99 7.84
N ARG A 128 5.44 -2.10 8.26
CA ARG A 128 5.28 -0.66 8.13
C ARG A 128 6.54 -0.07 7.55
N SER A 129 6.38 0.81 6.55
CA SER A 129 7.48 1.52 5.92
C SER A 129 7.09 2.97 5.63
N VAL A 130 8.08 3.85 5.58
CA VAL A 130 7.89 5.21 5.07
C VAL A 130 8.02 5.18 3.56
N PHE A 131 7.19 5.96 2.86
CA PHE A 131 7.32 6.14 1.43
C PHE A 131 7.48 7.62 1.05
N ASP A 132 8.16 7.83 -0.06
CA ASP A 132 8.22 9.08 -0.79
C ASP A 132 8.03 8.77 -2.28
N VAL A 133 6.93 9.23 -2.85
CA VAL A 133 6.58 9.00 -4.25
C VAL A 133 6.58 10.31 -4.99
N THR A 134 7.52 10.45 -5.91
CA THR A 134 7.55 11.58 -6.86
C THR A 134 6.85 11.16 -8.15
N ARG A 135 5.88 11.95 -8.58
CA ARG A 135 5.17 11.81 -9.86
C ARG A 135 5.50 12.98 -10.77
N VAL A 136 5.88 12.70 -12.00
CA VAL A 136 6.18 13.71 -13.02
C VAL A 136 5.27 13.51 -14.23
N ARG A 137 4.52 14.54 -14.61
CA ARG A 137 3.66 14.53 -15.79
C ARG A 137 3.52 15.93 -16.38
N GLY A 138 3.76 16.08 -17.70
CA GLY A 138 3.57 17.35 -18.39
C GLY A 138 4.34 18.53 -17.82
N GLY A 139 5.51 18.28 -17.22
CA GLY A 139 6.31 19.32 -16.56
C GLY A 139 5.88 19.62 -15.11
N VAL A 140 4.78 19.05 -14.63
CA VAL A 140 4.33 19.15 -13.23
C VAL A 140 4.96 18.02 -12.42
N VAL A 141 5.40 18.37 -11.21
CA VAL A 141 5.94 17.42 -10.24
C VAL A 141 5.04 17.41 -9.01
N ASP A 142 4.44 16.26 -8.75
CA ASP A 142 3.68 16.00 -7.52
C ASP A 142 4.51 15.09 -6.62
N ARG A 143 4.37 15.25 -5.31
CA ARG A 143 5.06 14.43 -4.31
C ARG A 143 4.08 13.96 -3.26
N TYR A 144 4.12 12.67 -2.96
CA TYR A 144 3.31 12.02 -1.94
C TYR A 144 4.25 11.41 -0.91
N VAL A 145 4.10 11.80 0.35
CA VAL A 145 4.89 11.31 1.48
C VAL A 145 3.94 10.71 2.50
N GLY A 146 4.38 9.63 3.14
CA GLY A 146 3.55 9.00 4.15
C GLY A 146 4.06 7.62 4.56
N VAL A 147 3.12 6.77 4.96
CA VAL A 147 3.41 5.44 5.49
C VAL A 147 2.61 4.38 4.73
N TYR A 148 3.28 3.30 4.36
CA TYR A 148 2.64 2.06 3.94
C TYR A 148 2.52 1.09 5.12
N GLU A 149 1.38 0.47 5.22
CA GLU A 149 1.12 -0.65 6.13
C GLU A 149 0.63 -1.85 5.31
N HIS A 150 1.33 -2.97 5.44
CA HIS A 150 0.97 -4.21 4.76
C HIS A 150 0.69 -5.32 5.75
N GLN A 151 -0.32 -6.12 5.45
CA GLN A 151 -0.51 -7.46 5.97
C GLN A 151 -0.04 -8.42 4.89
N LEU A 152 0.95 -9.21 5.20
CA LEU A 152 1.55 -10.18 4.29
C LEU A 152 1.16 -11.58 4.74
N LEU A 153 0.41 -12.28 3.90
CA LEU A 153 -0.08 -13.64 4.12
C LEU A 153 0.86 -14.63 3.43
N PRO A 154 1.09 -15.81 4.00
CA PRO A 154 1.78 -16.88 3.30
C PRO A 154 0.96 -17.34 2.08
N GLY A 155 1.60 -17.87 1.06
CA GLY A 155 0.90 -18.40 -0.11
C GLY A 155 1.37 -17.88 -1.45
N GLY A 156 2.48 -17.13 -1.46
CA GLY A 156 3.18 -16.75 -2.69
C GLY A 156 3.96 -17.93 -3.32
N ASN A 157 4.89 -17.61 -4.18
CA ASN A 157 5.80 -18.56 -4.84
C ASN A 157 7.23 -18.41 -4.32
N GLU A 158 8.18 -19.12 -4.93
CA GLU A 158 9.60 -19.05 -4.54
C GLU A 158 10.22 -17.66 -4.64
N ASP A 159 9.80 -16.86 -5.64
CA ASP A 159 10.30 -15.50 -5.85
C ASP A 159 9.57 -14.48 -4.95
N SER A 160 8.33 -14.77 -4.56
CA SER A 160 7.51 -13.93 -3.70
C SER A 160 6.74 -14.80 -2.70
N PRO A 161 7.30 -15.06 -1.51
CA PRO A 161 6.70 -16.01 -0.55
C PRO A 161 5.41 -15.51 0.10
N TRP A 162 5.08 -14.23 -0.08
CA TRP A 162 3.91 -13.60 0.52
C TRP A 162 2.92 -13.10 -0.53
N LEU A 163 1.65 -13.04 -0.10
CA LEU A 163 0.58 -12.32 -0.78
C LEU A 163 0.12 -11.16 0.09
N ILE A 164 -0.25 -10.05 -0.52
CA ILE A 164 -0.77 -8.88 0.18
C ILE A 164 -2.23 -9.14 0.54
N GLY A 165 -2.52 -9.36 1.81
CA GLY A 165 -3.89 -9.43 2.33
C GLY A 165 -4.50 -8.03 2.53
N ARG A 166 -3.70 -7.08 3.01
CA ARG A 166 -4.10 -5.69 3.15
C ARG A 166 -2.92 -4.77 2.84
N ARG A 167 -3.19 -3.74 2.05
CA ARG A 167 -2.28 -2.62 1.80
C ARG A 167 -3.00 -1.33 2.15
N ARG A 168 -2.45 -0.59 3.10
CA ARG A 168 -2.96 0.70 3.54
C ARG A 168 -1.94 1.78 3.27
N VAL A 169 -2.40 2.88 2.68
CA VAL A 169 -1.57 4.02 2.31
C VAL A 169 -2.01 5.23 3.13
N LEU A 170 -1.16 5.70 3.99
CA LEU A 170 -1.41 6.81 4.88
C LEU A 170 -0.61 8.01 4.38
N ILE A 171 -1.29 9.01 3.82
CA ILE A 171 -0.67 10.20 3.23
C ILE A 171 -0.60 11.28 4.30
N ASP A 172 0.59 11.87 4.50
CA ASP A 172 0.85 12.83 5.59
C ASP A 172 0.36 14.27 5.30
N HIS A 173 -0.10 14.56 4.09
CA HIS A 173 -0.56 15.90 3.71
C HIS A 173 -1.88 15.88 2.96
N SER A 174 -2.62 16.98 2.99
CA SER A 174 -3.88 17.08 2.24
C SER A 174 -3.62 17.02 0.74
N ILE A 175 -4.48 16.29 0.02
CA ILE A 175 -4.37 16.07 -1.43
C ILE A 175 -4.71 17.35 -2.22
N GLU A 176 -5.23 18.39 -1.57
CA GLU A 176 -5.53 19.67 -2.20
C GLU A 176 -4.31 20.30 -2.87
N SER A 177 -3.11 20.09 -2.30
CA SER A 177 -1.85 20.56 -2.89
C SER A 177 -1.44 19.81 -4.17
N ALA A 178 -1.99 18.62 -4.41
CA ALA A 178 -1.75 17.79 -5.60
C ALA A 178 -2.90 17.81 -6.60
N GLY A 179 -3.72 18.88 -6.62
CA GLY A 179 -4.86 19.02 -7.55
C GLY A 179 -6.08 18.16 -7.20
N GLY A 180 -6.21 17.72 -5.95
CA GLY A 180 -7.43 17.11 -5.41
C GLY A 180 -7.69 15.65 -5.77
N GLN A 181 -6.82 14.98 -6.53
CA GLN A 181 -7.05 13.60 -6.96
C GLN A 181 -5.76 12.77 -6.99
N VAL A 182 -5.79 11.62 -6.32
CA VAL A 182 -4.75 10.58 -6.49
C VAL A 182 -5.07 9.81 -7.76
N SER A 183 -4.36 10.13 -8.85
CA SER A 183 -4.58 9.51 -10.17
C SER A 183 -3.73 8.26 -10.40
N ILE A 184 -2.76 8.00 -9.55
CA ILE A 184 -1.86 6.84 -9.59
C ILE A 184 -2.19 5.85 -8.49
N LEU A 185 -1.67 4.62 -8.57
CA LEU A 185 -1.60 3.71 -7.43
C LEU A 185 -0.46 4.17 -6.51
N LEU A 186 -0.77 4.43 -5.26
CA LEU A 186 0.20 4.79 -4.23
C LEU A 186 0.59 3.57 -3.43
#